data_bf338731d5b13149fa760783ea351d80
#
_entry.id   bf338731d5b13149fa760783ea351d80
#
_cell.length_a   1.000
_cell.length_b   1.000
_cell.length_c   1.000
_cell.angle_alpha   90.00
_cell.angle_beta   90.00
_cell.angle_gamma   90.00
#
_symmetry.space_group_name_H-M   'P 1'
#
loop_
_entity.id
_entity.type
_entity.pdbx_description
1 polymer ?
#
loop_
_entity_poly.entity_id
_entity_poly.type
_entity_poly.pdbx_seq_one_letter_code
_entity_poly.pdbx_strand_id
1 'polypeptide(L)' 'NEEEYNQLVELLDNVIDEVGENEHHPLAPLMELLGTLVERYEYENVAEMHE' A
#
# COMPACT_ATOMS: atom_id res chain seq x y z
N ASN A 1 13.80 -1.71 1.85
CA ASN A 1 13.97 -2.89 2.67
C ASN A 1 12.75 -3.78 2.56
N GLU A 2 12.97 -5.06 2.28
CA GLU A 2 11.91 -6.02 2.04
C GLU A 2 10.97 -6.16 3.24
N GLU A 3 11.50 -6.10 4.44
CA GLU A 3 10.69 -6.20 5.64
C GLU A 3 9.75 -5.00 5.77
N GLU A 4 10.22 -3.81 5.45
CA GLU A 4 9.39 -2.62 5.48
C GLU A 4 8.29 -2.70 4.43
N TYR A 5 8.60 -3.22 3.26
CA TYR A 5 7.61 -3.40 2.21
C TYR A 5 6.52 -4.37 2.67
N ASN A 6 6.92 -5.49 3.27
CA ASN A 6 5.96 -6.48 3.75
C ASN A 6 5.05 -5.90 4.82
N GLN A 7 5.59 -5.07 5.71
CA GLN A 7 4.79 -4.41 6.74
C GLN A 7 3.80 -3.43 6.12
N LEU A 8 4.24 -2.71 5.10
CA LEU A 8 3.38 -1.75 4.43
C LEU A 8 2.22 -2.45 3.71
N VAL A 9 2.52 -3.53 3.02
CA VAL A 9 1.48 -4.32 2.33
C VAL A 9 0.49 -4.90 3.33
N GLU A 10 0.98 -5.41 4.45
CA GLU A 10 0.12 -5.95 5.49
C GLU A 10 -0.81 -4.89 6.06
N LEU A 11 -0.27 -3.69 6.29
CA LEU A 11 -1.08 -2.58 6.77
C LEU A 11 -2.15 -2.20 5.74
N LEU A 12 -1.77 -2.15 4.48
CA LEU A 12 -2.73 -1.84 3.41
C LEU A 12 -3.84 -2.88 3.37
N ASP A 13 -3.50 -4.17 3.47
CA ASP A 13 -4.51 -5.22 3.45
C ASP A 13 -5.48 -5.07 4.61
N ASN A 14 -4.99 -4.72 5.79
CA ASN A 14 -5.85 -4.51 6.95
C ASN A 14 -6.79 -3.33 6.74
N VAL A 15 -6.29 -2.25 6.15
CA VAL A 15 -7.12 -1.08 5.87
C VAL A 15 -8.16 -1.39 4.80
N ILE A 16 -7.77 -2.14 3.78
CA ILE A 16 -8.71 -2.55 2.73
C ILE A 16 -9.85 -3.38 3.33
N ASP A 17 -9.53 -4.32 4.22
CA ASP A 17 -10.54 -5.14 4.88
C ASP A 17 -11.49 -4.29 5.69
N GLU A 18 -10.97 -3.27 6.38
CA GLU A 18 -11.78 -2.39 7.21
C GLU A 18 -12.70 -1.49 6.37
N VAL A 19 -12.16 -0.92 5.31
CA VAL A 19 -12.92 -0.01 4.44
C VAL A 19 -13.92 -0.78 3.57
N GLY A 20 -13.51 -1.94 3.07
CA GLY A 20 -14.34 -2.72 2.16
C GLY A 20 -14.70 -1.91 0.93
N GLU A 21 -15.98 -1.90 0.59
CA GLU A 21 -16.47 -1.17 -0.57
C GLU A 21 -17.07 0.19 -0.20
N ASN A 22 -16.95 0.59 1.05
CA ASN A 22 -17.55 1.83 1.53
C ASN A 22 -16.66 3.02 1.21
N GLU A 23 -17.02 3.75 0.17
CA GLU A 23 -16.27 4.94 -0.27
C GLU A 23 -16.30 6.06 0.76
N HIS A 24 -17.25 6.02 1.68
CA HIS A 24 -17.39 7.06 2.70
C HIS A 24 -16.75 6.68 4.04
N HIS A 25 -16.09 5.54 4.08
CA HIS A 25 -15.39 5.13 5.30
C HIS A 25 -14.33 6.17 5.66
N PRO A 26 -14.18 6.50 6.95
CA PRO A 26 -13.17 7.50 7.37
C PRO A 26 -11.74 7.15 6.95
N LEU A 27 -11.45 5.87 6.78
CA LEU A 27 -10.11 5.41 6.39
C LEU A 27 -9.92 5.28 4.87
N ALA A 28 -10.94 5.59 4.08
CA ALA A 28 -10.81 5.48 2.62
C ALA A 28 -9.64 6.32 2.07
N PRO A 29 -9.46 7.58 2.49
CA PRO A 29 -8.31 8.36 2.02
C PRO A 29 -6.97 7.73 2.43
N LEU A 30 -6.90 7.12 3.62
CA LEU A 30 -5.69 6.44 4.05
C LEU A 30 -5.41 5.24 3.17
N MET A 31 -6.44 4.49 2.81
CA MET A 31 -6.30 3.35 1.92
C MET A 31 -5.68 3.76 0.59
N GLU A 32 -6.15 4.86 0.02
CA GLU A 32 -5.61 5.37 -1.24
C GLU A 32 -4.16 5.80 -1.11
N LEU A 33 -3.83 6.45 -0.01
CA LEU A 33 -2.45 6.87 0.23
C LEU A 33 -1.53 5.68 0.37
N LEU A 34 -1.94 4.67 1.14
CA LEU A 34 -1.13 3.46 1.32
C LEU A 34 -0.94 2.73 0.00
N GLY A 35 -2.00 2.65 -0.81
CA GLY A 35 -1.88 2.05 -2.14
C GLY A 35 -0.84 2.74 -3.00
N THR A 36 -0.86 4.06 -2.99
CA THR A 36 0.11 4.86 -3.73
C THR A 36 1.53 4.60 -3.25
N LEU A 37 1.72 4.51 -1.94
CA LEU A 37 3.04 4.26 -1.38
C LEU A 37 3.56 2.88 -1.75
N VAL A 38 2.69 1.88 -1.73
CA VAL A 38 3.07 0.52 -2.14
C VAL A 38 3.48 0.50 -3.61
N GLU A 39 2.69 1.14 -4.47
CA GLU A 39 3.01 1.20 -5.90
C GLU A 39 4.34 1.88 -6.13
N ARG A 40 4.58 2.96 -5.41
CA ARG A 40 5.83 3.71 -5.54
C ARG A 40 7.02 2.87 -5.10
N TYR A 41 6.88 2.16 -4.00
CA TYR A 41 7.93 1.29 -3.52
C TYR A 41 8.25 0.19 -4.55
N GLU A 42 7.21 -0.42 -5.09
CA GLU A 42 7.39 -1.47 -6.11
C GLU A 42 8.09 -0.92 -7.35
N TYR A 43 7.69 0.26 -7.77
CA TYR A 43 8.29 0.89 -8.95
C TYR A 43 9.78 1.15 -8.74
N GLU A 44 10.14 1.68 -7.58
CA GLU A 44 11.54 1.99 -7.28
C GLU A 44 12.38 0.72 -7.21
N ASN A 45 11.84 -0.34 -6.64
CA ASN A 45 12.57 -1.60 -6.53
C ASN A 45 12.71 -2.29 -7.88
N VAL A 46 11.69 -2.20 -8.73
CA VAL A 46 11.78 -2.76 -10.07
C VAL A 46 12.87 -2.04 -10.86
N ALA A 47 12.96 -0.72 -10.71
CA ALA A 47 13.99 0.05 -11.37
C ALA A 47 15.39 -0.41 -10.96
N GLU A 48 15.57 -0.72 -9.68
CA GLU A 48 16.84 -1.23 -9.19
C GLU A 48 17.17 -2.62 -9.73
N MET A 49 16.15 -3.43 -9.91
CA MET A 49 16.32 -4.79 -10.37
C MET A 49 16.64 -4.88 -11.86
N HIS A 50 16.47 -3.81 -12.58
CA HIS A 50 16.69 -3.77 -14.02
C HIS A 50 18.13 -3.44 -14.42
N GLU A 51 18.99 -3.35 -13.48
CA GLU A 51 20.40 -3.17 -13.80
C GLU A 51 21.05 -4.50 -14.19
#